data_b107fdd79cf2bb0f56cf54cd421e5f1d
#
_entry.id   b107fdd79cf2bb0f56cf54cd421e5f1d
#
_cell.length_a   1.000
_cell.length_b   1.000
_cell.length_c   1.000
_cell.angle_alpha   90.00
_cell.angle_beta   90.00
_cell.angle_gamma   90.00
#
_symmetry.space_group_name_H-M   'P 1'
#
loop_
_entity.id
_entity.type
_entity.pdbx_description
1 polymer ?
#
loop_
_entity_poly.entity_id
_entity_poly.type
_entity_poly.pdbx_seq_one_letter_code
_entity_poly.pdbx_strand_id
1 'polypeptide(L)'
;GRRSDTMPLALEARDWRHGVFLGASMMSETTAATTGKVGVLRHDPFAMMPFCGYNMADYFAHWLAMGERLKNPPVIFHVNWFLKSLNNQFLWRGYGENIRVLDWMIRRIRKEIGAHETACGLMPYPNDALYDGDRDQRIIHALRKTDRELWKVQLARIRVFFEKFGD
;
A
#
# COMPACT_ATOMS: atom_id res chain seq x y z
N GLY A 1 9.26 -0.07 -5.45
CA GLY A 1 9.68 -1.40 -5.02
C GLY A 1 8.50 -2.28 -4.60
N ARG A 2 8.73 -3.57 -4.35
CA ARG A 2 7.70 -4.49 -3.87
C ARG A 2 7.24 -4.10 -2.47
N ARG A 3 5.93 -4.14 -2.24
CA ARG A 3 5.30 -3.92 -0.93
C ARG A 3 5.08 -5.27 -0.21
N SER A 4 4.55 -5.22 1.00
CA SER A 4 4.14 -6.41 1.73
C SER A 4 3.12 -7.23 0.94
N ASP A 5 3.25 -8.55 0.97
CA ASP A 5 2.32 -9.49 0.31
C ASP A 5 0.91 -9.48 0.94
N THR A 6 0.74 -8.79 2.07
CA THR A 6 -0.58 -8.52 2.67
C THR A 6 -1.35 -7.41 1.96
N MET A 7 -0.66 -6.56 1.17
CA MET A 7 -1.27 -5.42 0.51
C MET A 7 -1.79 -5.80 -0.88
N PRO A 8 -3.05 -5.50 -1.21
CA PRO A 8 -3.59 -5.71 -2.54
C PRO A 8 -2.95 -4.79 -3.58
N LEU A 9 -3.28 -4.99 -4.86
CA LEU A 9 -2.79 -4.15 -5.96
C LEU A 9 -3.07 -2.66 -5.72
N ALA A 10 -4.30 -2.32 -5.37
CA ALA A 10 -4.73 -0.95 -5.12
C ALA A 10 -5.64 -0.90 -3.89
N LEU A 11 -5.42 0.09 -3.06
CA LEU A 11 -6.17 0.33 -1.83
C LEU A 11 -6.30 1.84 -1.60
N GLU A 12 -7.53 2.31 -1.38
CA GLU A 12 -7.83 3.68 -0.94
C GLU A 12 -7.98 3.69 0.59
N ALA A 13 -7.34 4.64 1.24
CA ALA A 13 -7.52 4.88 2.67
C ALA A 13 -8.94 5.38 2.95
N ARG A 14 -9.54 4.96 4.08
CA ARG A 14 -10.88 5.40 4.50
C ARG A 14 -10.90 6.89 4.86
N ASP A 15 -9.82 7.35 5.45
CA ASP A 15 -9.63 8.72 5.92
C ASP A 15 -8.13 9.05 5.95
N TRP A 16 -7.83 10.27 6.31
CA TRP A 16 -6.45 10.77 6.43
C TRP A 16 -5.61 9.97 7.42
N ARG A 17 -6.15 9.69 8.60
CA ARG A 17 -5.44 8.95 9.66
C ARG A 17 -5.08 7.53 9.21
N HIS A 18 -6.01 6.86 8.55
CA HIS A 18 -5.74 5.55 7.94
C HIS A 18 -4.69 5.65 6.84
N GLY A 19 -4.72 6.69 6.00
CA GLY A 19 -3.69 6.93 4.98
C GLY A 19 -2.30 7.13 5.58
N VAL A 20 -2.19 7.89 6.67
CA VAL A 20 -0.94 8.06 7.42
C VAL A 20 -0.44 6.72 7.97
N PHE A 21 -1.33 5.89 8.54
CA PHE A 21 -0.97 4.55 9.00
C PHE A 21 -0.45 3.66 7.85
N LEU A 22 -1.10 3.68 6.68
CA LEU A 22 -0.63 2.94 5.51
C LEU A 22 0.77 3.40 5.06
N GLY A 23 1.04 4.70 5.08
CA GLY A 23 2.35 5.25 4.79
C GLY A 23 3.41 4.89 5.84
N ALA A 24 3.09 5.06 7.12
CA ALA A 24 3.98 4.78 8.25
C ALA A 24 4.34 3.28 8.36
N SER A 25 3.42 2.39 8.00
CA SER A 25 3.62 0.94 8.02
C SER A 25 4.14 0.35 6.71
N MET A 26 4.47 1.19 5.74
CA MET A 26 4.92 0.77 4.42
C MET A 26 6.19 -0.06 4.47
N MET A 27 6.29 -1.02 3.57
CA MET A 27 7.47 -1.85 3.36
C MET A 27 7.99 -1.72 1.94
N SER A 28 9.28 -1.89 1.76
CA SER A 28 9.96 -1.91 0.47
C SER A 28 10.89 -3.11 0.38
N GLU A 29 11.06 -3.64 -0.83
CA GLU A 29 12.06 -4.68 -1.10
C GLU A 29 13.48 -4.07 -1.09
N THR A 30 14.40 -4.73 -0.42
CA THR A 30 15.82 -4.34 -0.41
C THR A 30 16.43 -4.54 -1.79
N THR A 31 17.34 -3.63 -2.17
CA THR A 31 18.15 -3.75 -3.38
C THR A 31 19.57 -4.19 -3.03
N ALA A 32 20.29 -4.78 -3.99
CA ALA A 32 21.68 -5.19 -3.82
C ALA A 32 22.59 -4.03 -3.37
N ALA A 33 22.32 -2.82 -3.83
CA ALA A 33 23.07 -1.62 -3.48
C ALA A 33 22.97 -1.23 -2.00
N THR A 34 21.89 -1.61 -1.31
CA THR A 34 21.59 -1.16 0.06
C THR A 34 22.11 -2.12 1.13
N THR A 35 22.04 -3.44 0.88
CA THR A 35 22.34 -4.45 1.93
C THR A 35 23.08 -5.68 1.41
N GLY A 36 23.40 -5.74 0.11
CA GLY A 36 23.93 -6.97 -0.53
C GLY A 36 22.92 -8.12 -0.65
N LYS A 37 21.72 -7.95 -0.09
CA LYS A 37 20.62 -8.94 -0.14
C LYS A 37 19.49 -8.41 -1.01
N VAL A 38 19.05 -9.20 -1.98
CA VAL A 38 17.93 -8.88 -2.88
C VAL A 38 16.68 -9.61 -2.41
N GLY A 39 15.53 -8.97 -2.54
CA GLY A 39 14.25 -9.63 -2.33
C GLY A 39 13.73 -9.67 -0.89
N VAL A 40 14.43 -9.08 0.06
CA VAL A 40 14.00 -9.01 1.46
C VAL A 40 13.12 -7.77 1.67
N LEU A 41 11.93 -7.95 2.25
CA LEU A 41 11.07 -6.83 2.64
C LEU A 41 11.57 -6.21 3.94
N ARG A 42 11.68 -4.88 3.96
CA ARG A 42 12.01 -4.08 5.15
C ARG A 42 10.95 -3.00 5.37
N HIS A 43 10.78 -2.57 6.61
CA HIS A 43 9.99 -1.38 6.90
C HIS A 43 10.67 -0.15 6.29
N ASP A 44 9.88 0.67 5.63
CA ASP A 44 10.33 1.86 4.92
C ASP A 44 9.21 2.93 4.92
N PRO A 45 8.92 3.51 6.11
CA PRO A 45 7.84 4.47 6.27
C PRO A 45 7.89 5.57 5.23
N PHE A 46 6.78 5.76 4.49
CA PHE A 46 6.64 6.75 3.42
C PHE A 46 7.73 6.69 2.33
N ALA A 47 8.53 5.61 2.27
CA ALA A 47 9.78 5.52 1.50
C ALA A 47 10.81 6.61 1.89
N MET A 48 10.74 7.11 3.13
CA MET A 48 11.55 8.22 3.63
C MET A 48 12.60 7.82 4.66
N MET A 49 12.63 6.54 5.07
CA MET A 49 13.53 6.09 6.13
C MET A 49 15.00 6.51 5.94
N PRO A 50 15.61 6.39 4.74
CA PRO A 50 17.00 6.81 4.52
C PRO A 50 17.20 8.33 4.50
N PHE A 51 16.14 9.11 4.39
CA PHE A 51 16.19 10.56 4.21
C PHE A 51 15.75 11.34 5.45
N CYS A 52 15.20 10.67 6.46
CA CYS A 52 14.75 11.30 7.70
C CYS A 52 15.90 11.32 8.71
N GLY A 53 16.43 12.51 8.97
CA GLY A 53 17.54 12.75 9.90
C GLY A 53 17.12 12.96 11.37
N TYR A 54 15.87 12.66 11.73
CA TYR A 54 15.29 12.82 13.07
C TYR A 54 14.35 11.64 13.39
N ASN A 55 13.72 11.64 14.56
CA ASN A 55 12.83 10.55 14.93
C ASN A 55 11.62 10.48 13.99
N MET A 56 11.38 9.29 13.40
CA MET A 56 10.26 9.09 12.49
C MET A 56 8.89 9.27 13.15
N ALA A 57 8.77 9.14 14.48
CA ALA A 57 7.53 9.47 15.18
C ALA A 57 7.12 10.93 14.99
N ASP A 58 8.08 11.86 15.00
CA ASP A 58 7.81 13.27 14.73
C ASP A 58 7.32 13.50 13.31
N TYR A 59 7.86 12.75 12.35
CA TYR A 59 7.39 12.76 10.98
C TYR A 59 5.93 12.25 10.86
N PHE A 60 5.59 11.17 11.57
CA PHE A 60 4.21 10.66 11.61
C PHE A 60 3.25 11.64 12.29
N ALA A 61 3.69 12.23 13.41
CA ALA A 61 2.92 13.26 14.13
C ALA A 61 2.65 14.48 13.24
N HIS A 62 3.65 14.92 12.46
CA HIS A 62 3.48 15.99 11.49
C HIS A 62 2.40 15.65 10.45
N TRP A 63 2.44 14.44 9.86
CA TRP A 63 1.42 14.01 8.92
C TRP A 63 0.02 13.97 9.54
N LEU A 64 -0.12 13.49 10.78
CA LEU A 64 -1.40 13.49 11.48
C LEU A 64 -1.92 14.92 11.68
N ALA A 65 -1.06 15.82 12.18
CA ALA A 65 -1.40 17.22 12.40
C ALA A 65 -1.80 17.96 11.10
N MET A 66 -1.19 17.59 9.97
CA MET A 66 -1.56 18.16 8.67
C MET A 66 -3.00 17.82 8.27
N GLY A 67 -3.50 16.65 8.61
CA GLY A 67 -4.90 16.28 8.36
C GLY A 67 -5.91 17.18 9.09
N GLU A 68 -5.54 17.65 10.27
CA GLU A 68 -6.38 18.60 11.06
C GLU A 68 -6.31 20.03 10.50
N ARG A 69 -5.20 20.42 9.89
CA ARG A 69 -4.96 21.76 9.35
C ARG A 69 -5.50 21.95 7.93
N LEU A 70 -5.53 20.88 7.14
CA LEU A 70 -5.96 20.95 5.74
C LEU A 70 -7.48 21.01 5.66
N LYS A 71 -8.01 22.05 5.03
CA LYS A 71 -9.45 22.18 4.78
C LYS A 71 -9.97 21.06 3.86
N ASN A 72 -9.17 20.65 2.89
CA ASN A 72 -9.48 19.58 1.94
C ASN A 72 -8.26 18.66 1.83
N PRO A 73 -8.08 17.70 2.75
CA PRO A 73 -6.95 16.78 2.66
C PRO A 73 -7.07 15.89 1.42
N PRO A 74 -5.96 15.61 0.72
CA PRO A 74 -5.97 14.72 -0.44
C PRO A 74 -6.34 13.29 -0.02
N VAL A 75 -6.92 12.54 -0.95
CA VAL A 75 -7.16 11.10 -0.76
C VAL A 75 -5.83 10.35 -0.89
N ILE A 76 -5.59 9.42 0.02
CA ILE A 76 -4.36 8.61 0.04
C ILE A 76 -4.68 7.23 -0.51
N PHE A 77 -3.87 6.80 -1.48
CA PHE A 77 -3.91 5.47 -2.06
C PHE A 77 -2.60 4.74 -1.81
N HIS A 78 -2.69 3.43 -1.60
CA HIS A 78 -1.56 2.52 -1.59
C HIS A 78 -1.59 1.63 -2.82
N VAL A 79 -0.46 1.45 -3.49
CA VAL A 79 -0.33 0.61 -4.68
C VAL A 79 0.77 -0.43 -4.50
N ASN A 80 0.50 -1.66 -4.92
CA ASN A 80 1.44 -2.77 -4.87
C ASN A 80 1.64 -3.40 -6.26
N TRP A 81 2.29 -2.68 -7.17
CA TRP A 81 2.54 -3.13 -8.54
C TRP A 81 3.48 -4.34 -8.65
N PHE A 82 4.22 -4.64 -7.60
CA PHE A 82 5.22 -5.70 -7.57
C PHE A 82 4.79 -6.93 -6.77
N LEU A 83 3.46 -7.13 -6.66
CA LEU A 83 2.91 -8.32 -6.02
C LEU A 83 3.33 -9.56 -6.80
N LYS A 84 3.77 -10.61 -6.08
CA LYS A 84 4.28 -11.84 -6.66
C LYS A 84 3.39 -13.03 -6.32
N SER A 85 3.33 -13.99 -7.24
CA SER A 85 2.77 -15.31 -7.02
C SER A 85 3.69 -16.18 -6.16
N LEU A 86 3.20 -17.35 -5.76
CA LEU A 86 4.01 -18.36 -5.06
C LEU A 86 5.24 -18.81 -5.87
N ASN A 87 5.17 -18.72 -7.20
CA ASN A 87 6.27 -19.03 -8.11
C ASN A 87 7.20 -17.83 -8.38
N ASN A 88 7.12 -16.80 -7.54
CA ASN A 88 7.93 -15.57 -7.64
C ASN A 88 7.75 -14.77 -8.94
N GLN A 89 6.65 -14.99 -9.67
CA GLN A 89 6.29 -14.23 -10.87
C GLN A 89 5.43 -13.03 -10.50
N PHE A 90 5.61 -11.89 -11.19
CA PHE A 90 4.76 -10.73 -10.99
C PHE A 90 3.33 -11.04 -11.40
N LEU A 91 2.38 -10.70 -10.53
CA LEU A 91 0.94 -10.86 -10.78
C LEU A 91 0.40 -9.74 -11.65
N TRP A 92 0.90 -8.51 -11.45
CA TRP A 92 0.52 -7.36 -12.25
C TRP A 92 1.37 -7.27 -13.51
N ARG A 93 0.75 -6.96 -14.65
CA ARG A 93 1.42 -6.90 -15.96
C ARG A 93 2.43 -5.75 -16.11
N GLY A 94 2.37 -4.79 -15.20
CA GLY A 94 3.36 -3.72 -15.13
C GLY A 94 3.05 -2.51 -15.99
N TYR A 95 4.08 -1.93 -16.56
CA TYR A 95 4.12 -0.57 -17.07
C TYR A 95 2.98 -0.20 -18.02
N GLY A 96 2.62 -1.05 -18.98
CA GLY A 96 1.55 -0.76 -19.95
C GLY A 96 0.15 -0.68 -19.33
N GLU A 97 -0.06 -1.32 -18.17
CA GLU A 97 -1.36 -1.40 -17.51
C GLU A 97 -1.46 -0.46 -16.29
N ASN A 98 -0.38 0.18 -15.88
CA ASN A 98 -0.36 1.05 -14.70
C ASN A 98 -1.36 2.21 -14.80
N ILE A 99 -1.64 2.68 -16.02
CA ILE A 99 -2.64 3.74 -16.25
C ILE A 99 -4.04 3.35 -15.73
N ARG A 100 -4.40 2.07 -15.71
CA ARG A 100 -5.70 1.60 -15.22
C ARG A 100 -5.86 1.82 -13.72
N VAL A 101 -4.77 1.66 -12.95
CA VAL A 101 -4.76 1.96 -11.51
C VAL A 101 -4.93 3.46 -11.29
N LEU A 102 -4.24 4.28 -12.08
CA LEU A 102 -4.34 5.75 -11.99
C LEU A 102 -5.75 6.23 -12.40
N ASP A 103 -6.33 5.66 -13.45
CA ASP A 103 -7.71 5.96 -13.87
C ASP A 103 -8.70 5.63 -12.76
N TRP A 104 -8.59 4.43 -12.15
CA TRP A 104 -9.41 4.06 -11.00
C TRP A 104 -9.30 5.09 -9.87
N MET A 105 -8.09 5.51 -9.50
CA MET A 105 -7.87 6.51 -8.45
C MET A 105 -8.53 7.85 -8.79
N ILE A 106 -8.38 8.34 -10.02
CA ILE A 106 -8.97 9.60 -10.48
C ILE A 106 -10.49 9.54 -10.41
N ARG A 107 -11.08 8.45 -10.90
CA ARG A 107 -12.54 8.25 -10.87
C ARG A 107 -13.08 8.11 -9.44
N ARG A 108 -12.30 7.50 -8.53
CA ARG A 108 -12.61 7.50 -7.09
C ARG A 108 -12.64 8.92 -6.52
N ILE A 109 -11.60 9.72 -6.77
CA ILE A 109 -11.52 11.12 -6.32
C ILE A 109 -12.70 11.95 -6.85
N ARG A 110 -13.08 11.72 -8.09
CA ARG A 110 -14.23 12.39 -8.73
C ARG A 110 -15.60 11.83 -8.30
N LYS A 111 -15.62 10.78 -7.47
CA LYS A 111 -16.85 10.09 -7.03
C LYS A 111 -17.67 9.51 -8.20
N GLU A 112 -17.02 9.16 -9.30
CA GLU A 112 -17.65 8.58 -10.49
C GLU A 112 -17.91 7.08 -10.32
N ILE A 113 -17.15 6.42 -9.45
CA ILE A 113 -17.26 4.97 -9.18
C ILE A 113 -17.27 4.67 -7.69
N GLY A 114 -17.92 3.56 -7.31
CA GLY A 114 -17.87 3.01 -5.96
C GLY A 114 -16.57 2.26 -5.67
N ALA A 115 -16.47 1.70 -4.47
CA ALA A 115 -15.39 0.79 -4.08
C ALA A 115 -15.91 -0.30 -3.15
N HIS A 116 -15.23 -1.44 -3.15
CA HIS A 116 -15.50 -2.55 -2.25
C HIS A 116 -14.85 -2.27 -0.89
N GLU A 117 -15.67 -2.11 0.15
CA GLU A 117 -15.16 -1.93 1.51
C GLU A 117 -14.64 -3.24 2.08
N THR A 118 -13.43 -3.21 2.64
CA THR A 118 -12.77 -4.35 3.27
C THR A 118 -12.20 -3.96 4.62
N ALA A 119 -11.76 -4.92 5.42
CA ALA A 119 -11.08 -4.64 6.69
C ALA A 119 -9.83 -3.77 6.51
N CYS A 120 -9.17 -3.83 5.35
CA CYS A 120 -7.92 -3.10 5.07
C CYS A 120 -8.12 -1.72 4.46
N GLY A 121 -9.32 -1.38 3.99
CA GLY A 121 -9.63 -0.13 3.28
C GLY A 121 -10.57 -0.35 2.11
N LEU A 122 -10.64 0.59 1.20
CA LEU A 122 -11.51 0.55 0.03
C LEU A 122 -10.73 0.05 -1.19
N MET A 123 -11.26 -0.95 -1.88
CA MET A 123 -10.60 -1.62 -3.02
C MET A 123 -11.46 -1.57 -4.29
N PRO A 124 -10.86 -1.72 -5.48
CA PRO A 124 -11.63 -1.92 -6.70
C PRO A 124 -12.57 -3.13 -6.58
N TYR A 125 -13.74 -3.09 -7.21
CA TYR A 125 -14.60 -4.28 -7.34
C TYR A 125 -13.92 -5.34 -8.24
N PRO A 126 -14.29 -6.64 -8.13
CA PRO A 126 -13.69 -7.69 -8.97
C PRO A 126 -13.90 -7.49 -10.47
N ASN A 127 -14.97 -6.82 -10.84
CA ASN A 127 -15.37 -6.50 -12.22
C ASN A 127 -15.04 -5.06 -12.62
N ASP A 128 -14.15 -4.40 -11.90
CA ASP A 128 -13.75 -3.04 -12.24
C ASP A 128 -12.90 -3.02 -13.54
N ALA A 129 -13.03 -1.97 -14.33
CA ALA A 129 -12.27 -1.76 -15.56
C ALA A 129 -10.75 -1.78 -15.35
N LEU A 130 -10.30 -1.55 -14.11
CA LEU A 130 -8.91 -1.74 -13.71
C LEU A 130 -8.39 -3.15 -14.07
N TYR A 131 -9.23 -4.18 -14.01
CA TYR A 131 -8.85 -5.57 -14.27
C TYR A 131 -9.14 -6.04 -15.71
N ASP A 132 -9.66 -5.20 -16.61
CA ASP A 132 -10.06 -5.59 -17.96
C ASP A 132 -8.91 -6.19 -18.80
N GLY A 133 -7.68 -5.83 -18.51
CA GLY A 133 -6.49 -6.42 -19.12
C GLY A 133 -6.20 -7.87 -18.69
N ASP A 134 -6.82 -8.33 -17.62
CA ASP A 134 -6.61 -9.67 -17.08
C ASP A 134 -7.94 -10.43 -17.02
N ARG A 135 -8.06 -11.48 -17.82
CA ARG A 135 -9.27 -12.33 -17.87
C ARG A 135 -9.19 -13.54 -16.92
N ASP A 136 -8.03 -13.79 -16.32
CA ASP A 136 -7.88 -14.89 -15.36
C ASP A 136 -8.36 -14.45 -13.97
N GLN A 137 -9.52 -14.97 -13.57
CA GLN A 137 -10.13 -14.70 -12.28
C GLN A 137 -9.23 -15.07 -11.10
N ARG A 138 -8.30 -16.02 -11.27
CA ARG A 138 -7.34 -16.41 -10.23
C ARG A 138 -6.32 -15.29 -10.00
N ILE A 139 -5.88 -14.61 -11.05
CA ILE A 139 -4.98 -13.45 -10.97
C ILE A 139 -5.71 -12.29 -10.32
N ILE A 140 -6.93 -11.96 -10.76
CA ILE A 140 -7.74 -10.89 -10.14
C ILE A 140 -7.96 -11.16 -8.65
N HIS A 141 -8.28 -12.41 -8.29
CA HIS A 141 -8.42 -12.79 -6.89
C HIS A 141 -7.11 -12.58 -6.11
N ALA A 142 -5.98 -12.99 -6.67
CA ALA A 142 -4.67 -12.82 -6.03
C ALA A 142 -4.27 -11.34 -5.88
N LEU A 143 -4.56 -10.49 -6.87
CA LEU A 143 -4.32 -9.04 -6.82
C LEU A 143 -5.17 -8.31 -5.77
N ARG A 144 -6.31 -8.91 -5.40
CA ARG A 144 -7.28 -8.38 -4.42
C ARG A 144 -7.21 -9.09 -3.07
N LYS A 145 -6.32 -10.06 -2.92
CA LYS A 145 -6.27 -10.89 -1.71
C LYS A 145 -5.99 -10.02 -0.47
N THR A 146 -6.83 -10.20 0.55
CA THR A 146 -6.65 -9.69 1.90
C THR A 146 -6.77 -10.88 2.85
N ASP A 147 -5.63 -11.40 3.29
CA ASP A 147 -5.57 -12.57 4.16
C ASP A 147 -5.52 -12.15 5.62
N ARG A 148 -6.52 -12.55 6.40
CA ARG A 148 -6.66 -12.17 7.82
C ARG A 148 -5.49 -12.65 8.67
N GLU A 149 -5.02 -13.87 8.45
CA GLU A 149 -3.94 -14.45 9.26
C GLU A 149 -2.58 -13.81 8.91
N LEU A 150 -2.34 -13.55 7.64
CA LEU A 150 -1.16 -12.77 7.22
C LEU A 150 -1.19 -11.36 7.80
N TRP A 151 -2.37 -10.72 7.85
CA TRP A 151 -2.52 -9.40 8.46
C TRP A 151 -2.27 -9.40 9.96
N LYS A 152 -2.68 -10.42 10.70
CA LYS A 152 -2.37 -10.54 12.14
C LYS A 152 -0.85 -10.56 12.37
N VAL A 153 -0.13 -11.37 11.58
CA VAL A 153 1.33 -11.43 11.63
C VAL A 153 1.96 -10.09 11.28
N GLN A 154 1.44 -9.45 10.23
CA GLN A 154 1.94 -8.15 9.78
C GLN A 154 1.72 -7.05 10.82
N LEU A 155 0.55 -6.99 11.45
CA LEU A 155 0.24 -6.02 12.51
C LEU A 155 1.17 -6.19 13.72
N ALA A 156 1.47 -7.43 14.12
CA ALA A 156 2.43 -7.69 15.19
C ALA A 156 3.84 -7.16 14.82
N ARG A 157 4.28 -7.35 13.57
CA ARG A 157 5.56 -6.82 13.08
C ARG A 157 5.58 -5.29 13.02
N ILE A 158 4.47 -4.66 12.60
CA ILE A 158 4.33 -3.20 12.57
C ILE A 158 4.42 -2.65 14.00
N ARG A 159 3.76 -3.29 14.97
CA ARG A 159 3.83 -2.88 16.37
C ARG A 159 5.28 -2.88 16.88
N VAL A 160 5.99 -4.00 16.74
CA VAL A 160 7.41 -4.11 17.13
C VAL A 160 8.28 -3.08 16.39
N PHE A 161 7.93 -2.76 15.14
CA PHE A 161 8.65 -1.73 14.39
C PHE A 161 8.41 -0.34 14.98
N PHE A 162 7.19 -0.01 15.37
CA PHE A 162 6.88 1.30 15.95
C PHE A 162 7.49 1.51 17.35
N GLU A 163 7.66 0.45 18.14
CA GLU A 163 8.36 0.51 19.44
C GLU A 163 9.78 1.10 19.33
N LYS A 164 10.39 1.09 18.14
CA LYS A 164 11.71 1.69 17.91
C LYS A 164 11.74 3.22 17.96
N PHE A 165 10.60 3.85 17.86
CA PHE A 165 10.49 5.31 17.83
C PHE A 165 10.12 5.92 19.19
N GLY A 166 9.88 5.12 20.20
CA GLY A 166 9.44 5.49 21.54
C GLY A 166 7.92 5.42 21.71
N ASP A 167 7.46 5.86 22.87
CA ASP A 167 6.03 5.90 23.22
C ASP A 167 5.33 7.12 22.60
#